data_40dac90ceb82cc3844c13c850f4b88a9
#
_entry.id   40dac90ceb82cc3844c13c850f4b88a9
#
_cell.length_a   1.000
_cell.length_b   1.000
_cell.length_c   1.000
_cell.angle_alpha   90.00
_cell.angle_beta   90.00
_cell.angle_gamma   90.00
#
_symmetry.space_group_name_H-M   'P 1'
#
loop_
_entity.id
_entity.type
_entity.pdbx_description
1 polymer ?
#
loop_
_entity_poly.entity_id
_entity_poly.type
_entity_poly.pdbx_seq_one_letter_code
_entity_poly.pdbx_strand_id
1 'polypeptide(L)'
;MSQQEIEVILSRHLAEYLAMPIFIVNPDGDLIFYNEPAEAILGTRYSETGSMPASEWATKFQPTDHEGKTLPPEDLPLVIAITQRHPAHKVFWIRGMDGNMREIEVTALPLIGQADRFLGGIALFWERSTK
;
A
#
# COMPACT_ATOMS: atom_id res chain seq x y z
N MET A 1 13.63 -20.00 -7.84
CA MET A 1 13.55 -18.80 -7.00
C MET A 1 13.38 -17.59 -7.90
N SER A 2 12.31 -16.87 -7.69
CA SER A 2 12.08 -15.67 -8.50
C SER A 2 12.95 -14.54 -7.99
N GLN A 3 13.48 -13.76 -8.92
CA GLN A 3 14.22 -12.56 -8.59
C GLN A 3 13.31 -11.36 -8.77
N GLN A 4 13.37 -10.44 -7.84
CA GLN A 4 12.66 -9.18 -7.99
C GLN A 4 13.37 -8.32 -9.02
N GLU A 5 12.59 -7.53 -9.75
CA GLU A 5 13.15 -6.59 -10.69
C GLU A 5 13.97 -5.54 -9.96
N ILE A 6 15.01 -5.03 -10.61
CA ILE A 6 15.92 -4.07 -9.97
C ILE A 6 15.17 -2.79 -9.56
N GLU A 7 14.15 -2.39 -10.33
CA GLU A 7 13.36 -1.22 -9.99
C GLU A 7 12.61 -1.42 -8.68
N VAL A 8 12.10 -2.62 -8.44
CA VAL A 8 11.41 -2.96 -7.19
C VAL A 8 12.40 -2.99 -6.03
N ILE A 9 13.57 -3.58 -6.26
CA ILE A 9 14.62 -3.62 -5.23
C ILE A 9 15.06 -2.22 -4.84
N LEU A 10 15.27 -1.34 -5.83
CA LEU A 10 15.66 0.03 -5.57
C LEU A 10 14.55 0.80 -4.85
N SER A 11 13.29 0.58 -5.23
CA SER A 11 12.16 1.21 -4.55
C SER A 11 12.12 0.79 -3.09
N ARG A 12 12.35 -0.48 -2.82
CA ARG A 12 12.35 -1.00 -1.45
C ARG A 12 13.49 -0.40 -0.64
N HIS A 13 14.70 -0.32 -1.22
CA HIS A 13 15.83 0.31 -0.52
C HIS A 13 15.55 1.77 -0.23
N LEU A 14 14.99 2.50 -1.21
CA LEU A 14 14.64 3.89 -1.00
C LEU A 14 13.61 4.03 0.13
N ALA A 15 12.62 3.15 0.17
CA ALA A 15 11.59 3.16 1.20
C ALA A 15 12.19 3.02 2.60
N GLU A 16 13.27 2.25 2.73
CA GLU A 16 13.90 2.05 4.03
C GLU A 16 14.55 3.34 4.56
N TYR A 17 14.90 4.25 3.68
CA TYR A 17 15.53 5.51 4.07
C TYR A 17 14.55 6.67 4.18
N LEU A 18 13.32 6.48 3.71
CA LEU A 18 12.30 7.52 3.79
C LEU A 18 11.53 7.39 5.10
N ALA A 19 11.25 8.53 5.72
CA ALA A 19 10.39 8.55 6.90
C ALA A 19 8.91 8.43 6.54
N MET A 20 8.59 8.23 5.27
CA MET A 20 7.22 8.16 4.77
C MET A 20 6.77 6.71 4.69
N PRO A 21 5.56 6.39 5.15
CA PRO A 21 5.01 5.04 5.02
C PRO A 21 4.87 4.62 3.56
N ILE A 22 5.37 3.42 3.24
CA ILE A 22 5.34 2.87 1.89
C ILE A 22 4.92 1.41 1.95
N PHE A 23 4.10 1.00 0.95
CA PHE A 23 3.52 -0.34 0.84
C PHE A 23 3.71 -0.78 -0.62
N ILE A 24 4.36 -1.91 -0.85
CA ILE A 24 4.73 -2.37 -2.21
C ILE A 24 4.07 -3.71 -2.50
N VAL A 25 3.50 -3.82 -3.69
CA VAL A 25 2.88 -5.07 -4.17
C VAL A 25 3.53 -5.51 -5.47
N ASN A 26 3.49 -6.82 -5.74
CA ASN A 26 4.00 -7.39 -6.98
C ASN A 26 2.94 -7.31 -8.09
N PRO A 27 3.24 -7.77 -9.33
CA PRO A 27 2.26 -7.68 -10.42
C PRO A 27 0.96 -8.42 -10.19
N ASP A 28 0.96 -9.44 -9.34
CA ASP A 28 -0.25 -10.18 -9.00
C ASP A 28 -1.07 -9.48 -7.92
N GLY A 29 -0.56 -8.39 -7.38
CA GLY A 29 -1.23 -7.66 -6.31
C GLY A 29 -0.89 -8.15 -4.91
N ASP A 30 0.04 -9.09 -4.78
CA ASP A 30 0.45 -9.58 -3.46
C ASP A 30 1.36 -8.56 -2.78
N LEU A 31 1.10 -8.30 -1.51
CA LEU A 31 1.97 -7.46 -0.70
C LEU A 31 3.33 -8.14 -0.56
N ILE A 32 4.39 -7.40 -0.90
CA ILE A 32 5.74 -7.93 -0.76
C ILE A 32 6.58 -7.18 0.27
N PHE A 33 6.15 -5.98 0.67
CA PHE A 33 6.89 -5.22 1.67
C PHE A 33 6.12 -3.97 2.10
N TYR A 34 6.23 -3.60 3.39
CA TYR A 34 5.98 -2.23 3.83
C TYR A 34 7.03 -1.88 4.88
N ASN A 35 7.35 -0.59 4.96
CA ASN A 35 8.48 -0.15 5.80
C ASN A 35 8.04 0.16 7.24
N GLU A 36 9.02 0.49 8.08
CA GLU A 36 8.76 0.73 9.50
C GLU A 36 7.76 1.87 9.75
N PRO A 37 7.84 3.03 9.06
CA PRO A 37 6.80 4.04 9.24
C PRO A 37 5.40 3.52 8.92
N ALA A 38 5.27 2.64 7.93
CA ALA A 38 3.98 2.03 7.61
C ALA A 38 3.52 1.11 8.74
N GLU A 39 4.44 0.41 9.39
CA GLU A 39 4.10 -0.46 10.51
C GLU A 39 3.41 0.29 11.64
N ALA A 40 3.85 1.52 11.88
CA ALA A 40 3.25 2.34 12.92
C ALA A 40 1.79 2.70 12.62
N ILE A 41 1.47 2.96 11.35
CA ILE A 41 0.11 3.31 10.94
C ILE A 41 -0.77 2.07 10.85
N LEU A 42 -0.22 0.96 10.32
CA LEU A 42 -0.99 -0.26 10.14
C LEU A 42 -1.16 -1.05 11.45
N GLY A 43 -0.35 -0.74 12.44
CA GLY A 43 -0.47 -1.37 13.76
C GLY A 43 0.07 -2.80 13.82
N THR A 44 0.90 -3.17 12.86
CA THR A 44 1.49 -4.52 12.83
C THR A 44 2.77 -4.48 12.01
N ARG A 45 3.71 -5.34 12.33
CA ARG A 45 4.99 -5.42 11.61
C ARG A 45 4.86 -6.29 10.38
N TYR A 46 5.59 -5.94 9.34
CA TYR A 46 5.64 -6.76 8.14
C TYR A 46 6.17 -8.17 8.46
N SER A 47 7.11 -8.28 9.39
CA SER A 47 7.63 -9.59 9.80
C SER A 47 6.54 -10.48 10.39
N GLU A 48 5.46 -9.90 10.90
CA GLU A 48 4.35 -10.65 11.47
C GLU A 48 3.29 -10.99 10.44
N THR A 49 3.02 -10.09 9.50
CA THR A 49 2.00 -10.33 8.48
C THR A 49 2.52 -11.18 7.32
N GLY A 50 3.78 -10.95 6.93
CA GLY A 50 4.32 -11.54 5.73
C GLY A 50 3.60 -11.07 4.49
N SER A 51 3.79 -11.78 3.39
CA SER A 51 3.10 -11.51 2.14
C SER A 51 1.61 -11.77 2.28
N MET A 52 0.82 -10.93 1.63
CA MET A 52 -0.64 -11.07 1.64
C MET A 52 -1.18 -10.81 0.24
N PRO A 53 -2.14 -11.64 -0.23
CA PRO A 53 -2.79 -11.32 -1.50
C PRO A 53 -3.68 -10.09 -1.37
N ALA A 54 -4.03 -9.48 -2.50
CA ALA A 54 -4.87 -8.28 -2.52
C ALA A 54 -6.20 -8.52 -1.83
N SER A 55 -6.77 -9.70 -1.97
CA SER A 55 -8.04 -10.04 -1.30
C SER A 55 -7.94 -9.95 0.22
N GLU A 56 -6.73 -10.09 0.77
CA GLU A 56 -6.51 -9.99 2.20
C GLU A 56 -6.16 -8.56 2.63
N TRP A 57 -5.12 -7.95 2.03
CA TRP A 57 -4.72 -6.61 2.51
C TRP A 57 -5.76 -5.54 2.18
N ALA A 58 -6.55 -5.74 1.13
CA ALA A 58 -7.56 -4.75 0.74
C ALA A 58 -8.69 -4.67 1.77
N THR A 59 -8.86 -5.68 2.61
CA THR A 59 -9.94 -5.71 3.61
C THR A 59 -9.41 -5.74 5.03
N LYS A 60 -8.18 -6.16 5.25
CA LYS A 60 -7.63 -6.39 6.58
C LYS A 60 -7.67 -5.14 7.47
N PHE A 61 -7.42 -3.99 6.89
CA PHE A 61 -7.37 -2.73 7.63
C PHE A 61 -8.70 -1.98 7.59
N GLN A 62 -9.75 -2.63 7.13
CA GLN A 62 -11.14 -2.15 7.16
C GLN A 62 -11.26 -0.72 6.62
N PRO A 63 -10.88 -0.49 5.35
CA PRO A 63 -10.95 0.86 4.80
C PRO A 63 -12.40 1.34 4.71
N THR A 64 -12.63 2.57 5.15
CA THR A 64 -13.97 3.18 5.12
C THR A 64 -13.87 4.60 4.60
N ASP A 65 -14.99 5.11 4.07
CA ASP A 65 -15.07 6.50 3.68
C ASP A 65 -15.39 7.38 4.90
N HIS A 66 -15.53 8.68 4.67
CA HIS A 66 -15.77 9.62 5.77
C HIS A 66 -17.16 9.45 6.41
N GLU A 67 -18.04 8.67 5.77
CA GLU A 67 -19.35 8.37 6.31
C GLU A 67 -19.37 7.02 7.04
N GLY A 68 -18.23 6.35 7.11
CA GLY A 68 -18.11 5.06 7.78
C GLY A 68 -18.49 3.86 6.93
N LYS A 69 -18.76 4.08 5.64
CA LYS A 69 -19.09 2.97 4.74
C LYS A 69 -17.82 2.25 4.30
N THR A 70 -17.87 0.93 4.26
CA THR A 70 -16.75 0.13 3.78
C THR A 70 -16.42 0.46 2.34
N LEU A 71 -15.16 0.74 2.06
CA LEU A 71 -14.69 0.93 0.69
C LEU A 71 -14.47 -0.44 0.05
N PRO A 72 -15.07 -0.68 -1.13
CA PRO A 72 -14.77 -1.92 -1.85
C PRO A 72 -13.33 -1.89 -2.35
N PRO A 73 -12.67 -3.06 -2.51
CA PRO A 73 -11.27 -3.10 -2.95
C PRO A 73 -11.01 -2.33 -4.23
N GLU A 74 -11.94 -2.33 -5.17
CA GLU A 74 -11.75 -1.65 -6.45
C GLU A 74 -11.68 -0.13 -6.33
N ASP A 75 -12.07 0.43 -5.18
CA ASP A 75 -11.98 1.87 -4.94
C ASP A 75 -10.68 2.28 -4.23
N LEU A 76 -9.85 1.33 -3.84
CA LEU A 76 -8.59 1.64 -3.17
C LEU A 76 -7.55 2.10 -4.19
N PRO A 77 -6.78 3.16 -3.87
CA PRO A 77 -5.82 3.70 -4.84
C PRO A 77 -4.83 2.67 -5.36
N LEU A 78 -4.32 1.80 -4.50
CA LEU A 78 -3.33 0.82 -4.94
C LEU A 78 -3.95 -0.21 -5.90
N VAL A 79 -5.18 -0.63 -5.64
CA VAL A 79 -5.88 -1.53 -6.56
C VAL A 79 -6.11 -0.85 -7.90
N ILE A 80 -6.51 0.42 -7.89
CA ILE A 80 -6.69 1.19 -9.12
C ILE A 80 -5.38 1.28 -9.89
N ALA A 81 -4.28 1.58 -9.20
CA ALA A 81 -2.97 1.72 -9.84
C ALA A 81 -2.52 0.43 -10.52
N ILE A 82 -2.72 -0.71 -9.87
CA ILE A 82 -2.25 -1.98 -10.45
C ILE A 82 -3.21 -2.56 -11.50
N THR A 83 -4.49 -2.23 -11.45
CA THR A 83 -5.45 -2.76 -12.43
C THR A 83 -5.61 -1.84 -13.63
N GLN A 84 -5.57 -0.54 -13.43
CA GLN A 84 -5.77 0.44 -14.50
C GLN A 84 -4.48 1.07 -14.99
N ARG A 85 -3.36 0.76 -14.33
CA ARG A 85 -2.03 1.17 -14.75
C ARG A 85 -1.84 2.68 -14.81
N HIS A 86 -2.46 3.41 -13.88
CA HIS A 86 -2.24 4.86 -13.74
C HIS A 86 -2.26 5.24 -12.26
N PRO A 87 -1.67 6.41 -11.92
CA PRO A 87 -1.67 6.85 -10.52
C PRO A 87 -3.08 7.09 -9.99
N ALA A 88 -3.25 6.88 -8.71
CA ALA A 88 -4.52 7.14 -8.04
C ALA A 88 -4.24 7.75 -6.66
N HIS A 89 -5.17 8.55 -6.18
CA HIS A 89 -5.04 9.26 -4.91
C HIS A 89 -6.40 9.28 -4.22
N LYS A 90 -6.38 9.09 -2.88
CA LYS A 90 -7.62 9.12 -2.13
C LYS A 90 -7.32 9.35 -0.65
N VAL A 91 -8.25 9.96 0.04
CA VAL A 91 -8.25 10.09 1.50
C VAL A 91 -9.35 9.17 2.04
N PHE A 92 -9.00 8.33 3.00
CA PHE A 92 -9.98 7.43 3.61
C PHE A 92 -9.50 7.01 5.00
N TRP A 93 -10.36 6.28 5.71
CA TRP A 93 -10.06 5.82 7.06
C TRP A 93 -9.67 4.34 7.04
N ILE A 94 -8.76 3.97 7.91
CA ILE A 94 -8.45 2.56 8.17
C ILE A 94 -8.52 2.29 9.66
N ARG A 95 -8.71 1.02 9.99
CA ARG A 95 -8.53 0.54 11.36
C ARG A 95 -7.24 -0.28 11.36
N GLY A 96 -6.24 0.17 12.10
CA GLY A 96 -5.00 -0.57 12.24
C GLY A 96 -5.21 -1.84 13.05
N MET A 97 -4.23 -2.73 12.99
CA MET A 97 -4.29 -3.98 13.76
C MET A 97 -4.22 -3.72 15.27
N ASP A 98 -3.81 -2.52 15.66
CA ASP A 98 -3.83 -2.08 17.05
C ASP A 98 -5.22 -1.59 17.50
N GLY A 99 -6.20 -1.62 16.61
CA GLY A 99 -7.57 -1.20 16.89
C GLY A 99 -7.83 0.28 16.72
N ASN A 100 -6.82 1.07 16.40
CA ASN A 100 -6.98 2.53 16.29
C ASN A 100 -7.45 2.90 14.89
N MET A 101 -8.42 3.82 14.83
CA MET A 101 -8.86 4.40 13.56
C MET A 101 -7.95 5.55 13.19
N ARG A 102 -7.56 5.59 11.92
CA ARG A 102 -6.72 6.68 11.41
C ARG A 102 -7.22 7.11 10.04
N GLU A 103 -7.25 8.41 9.83
CA GLU A 103 -7.51 8.94 8.49
C GLU A 103 -6.18 9.06 7.77
N ILE A 104 -6.08 8.46 6.60
CA ILE A 104 -4.85 8.47 5.83
C ILE A 104 -5.09 9.06 4.46
N GLU A 105 -4.03 9.59 3.90
CA GLU A 105 -4.00 10.07 2.52
C GLU A 105 -3.03 9.16 1.77
N VAL A 106 -3.47 8.64 0.63
CA VAL A 106 -2.72 7.63 -0.12
C VAL A 106 -2.54 8.09 -1.56
N THR A 107 -1.30 8.03 -2.05
CA THR A 107 -0.99 8.14 -3.46
C THR A 107 -0.40 6.81 -3.90
N ALA A 108 -0.99 6.19 -4.90
CA ALA A 108 -0.52 4.91 -5.42
C ALA A 108 -0.07 5.08 -6.86
N LEU A 109 0.99 4.36 -7.21
CA LEU A 109 1.62 4.45 -8.53
C LEU A 109 1.86 3.04 -9.05
N PRO A 110 1.62 2.79 -10.35
CA PRO A 110 2.09 1.54 -10.95
C PRO A 110 3.59 1.60 -11.12
N LEU A 111 4.28 0.48 -10.89
CA LEU A 111 5.70 0.38 -11.16
C LEU A 111 5.87 -0.26 -12.53
N ILE A 112 6.48 0.51 -13.44
CA ILE A 112 6.65 0.07 -14.83
C ILE A 112 8.13 0.16 -15.15
N GLY A 113 8.72 -0.95 -15.57
CA GLY A 113 10.12 -1.02 -15.91
C GLY A 113 10.36 -0.85 -17.40
N GLN A 114 11.49 -1.34 -17.85
CA GLN A 114 11.87 -1.24 -19.24
C GLN A 114 10.88 -1.98 -20.15
N ALA A 115 10.69 -1.45 -21.35
CA ALA A 115 9.80 -2.03 -22.36
C ALA A 115 8.35 -2.15 -21.84
N ASP A 116 7.94 -1.18 -21.03
CA ASP A 116 6.58 -1.13 -20.46
C ASP A 116 6.23 -2.34 -19.62
N ARG A 117 7.25 -3.02 -19.08
CA ARG A 117 7.02 -4.20 -18.26
C ARG A 117 6.41 -3.80 -16.91
N PHE A 118 5.27 -4.40 -16.58
CA PHE A 118 4.58 -4.10 -15.33
C PHE A 118 5.23 -4.86 -14.17
N LEU A 119 5.65 -4.13 -13.14
CA LEU A 119 6.40 -4.68 -12.01
C LEU A 119 5.60 -4.69 -10.71
N GLY A 120 4.39 -4.18 -10.71
CA GLY A 120 3.58 -4.10 -9.50
C GLY A 120 3.17 -2.68 -9.20
N GLY A 121 3.06 -2.36 -7.92
CA GLY A 121 2.65 -1.02 -7.51
C GLY A 121 3.24 -0.62 -6.18
N ILE A 122 3.23 0.68 -5.92
CA ILE A 122 3.68 1.24 -4.66
C ILE A 122 2.64 2.25 -4.18
N ALA A 123 2.33 2.20 -2.89
CA ALA A 123 1.49 3.20 -2.25
C ALA A 123 2.34 3.96 -1.23
N LEU A 124 2.31 5.29 -1.35
CA LEU A 124 2.89 6.17 -0.36
C LEU A 124 1.72 6.75 0.42
N PHE A 125 1.79 6.72 1.73
CA PHE A 125 0.66 7.20 2.52
C PHE A 125 1.15 7.87 3.78
N TRP A 126 0.26 8.65 4.39
CA TRP A 126 0.56 9.33 5.63
C TRP A 126 -0.74 9.57 6.37
N GLU A 127 -0.62 9.68 7.70
CA GLU A 127 -1.77 9.96 8.53
C GLU A 127 -2.04 11.45 8.46
N ARG A 128 -3.30 11.81 8.27
CA ARG A 128 -3.68 13.23 8.24
C ARG A 128 -3.78 13.75 9.65
N SER A 129 -3.27 14.96 9.83
CA SER A 129 -3.42 15.65 11.11
C SER A 129 -4.88 16.08 11.26
N THR A 130 -5.44 15.85 12.45
CA THR A 130 -6.82 16.23 12.73
C THR A 130 -6.95 17.59 13.41
N LYS A 131 -5.88 18.31 13.50
CA LYS A 131 -5.92 19.65 14.12
C LYS A 131 -6.42 20.69 13.17
#